data_e6c66d3102f6c2a85604dca3c7b0bcc7
#
_entry.id   e6c66d3102f6c2a85604dca3c7b0bcc7
#
_cell.length_a   1.000
_cell.length_b   1.000
_cell.length_c   1.000
_cell.angle_alpha   90.00
_cell.angle_beta   90.00
_cell.angle_gamma   90.00
#
_symmetry.space_group_name_H-M   'P 1'
#
loop_
_entity.id
_entity.type
_entity.pdbx_description
1 polymer ?
#
loop_
_entity_poly.entity_id
_entity_poly.type
_entity_poly.pdbx_seq_one_letter_code
_entity_poly.pdbx_strand_id
1 'polypeptide(L)'
;MSGAIKECRIMKNVIPGEVYAIPLFLTDIHPMTRVSLKDLRGDDKKFAYCRIIEDRGSGGILVEVFNKVGTLDISIEEVVESMRLFPPVIITPLGIRKGRWRRIGKQENYNKEQDSMYSDITLVSGAEGFYFLWRGA
;
A
#
# COMPACT_ATOMS: atom_id res chain seq x y z
N MET A 1 1.94 22.24 -24.45
CA MET A 1 2.04 21.62 -23.82
C MET A 1 2.45 20.92 -23.16
N SER A 2 2.38 20.86 -22.75
CA SER A 2 2.94 20.37 -22.31
C SER A 2 3.57 19.46 -21.53
N GLY A 3 4.83 19.35 -21.45
CA GLY A 3 5.59 18.33 -20.79
C GLY A 3 5.51 18.36 -19.29
N ALA A 4 5.43 19.53 -18.75
CA ALA A 4 5.34 19.69 -17.30
C ALA A 4 4.21 18.88 -16.70
N ILE A 5 3.11 18.80 -17.42
CA ILE A 5 1.95 18.06 -16.95
C ILE A 5 2.27 16.58 -16.81
N LYS A 6 3.15 16.09 -17.68
CA LYS A 6 3.52 14.69 -17.65
C LYS A 6 4.26 14.33 -16.36
N GLU A 7 5.14 15.20 -15.90
CA GLU A 7 5.86 14.97 -14.66
C GLU A 7 4.92 14.89 -13.48
N CYS A 8 3.91 15.72 -13.47
CA CYS A 8 2.92 15.68 -12.38
C CYS A 8 2.26 14.31 -12.29
N ARG A 9 2.03 13.68 -13.42
CA ARG A 9 1.41 12.36 -13.44
C ARG A 9 2.29 11.32 -12.80
N ILE A 10 3.60 11.44 -12.97
CA ILE A 10 4.56 10.50 -12.38
C ILE A 10 4.50 10.57 -10.86
N MET A 11 4.23 11.75 -10.33
CA MET A 11 4.21 11.98 -8.89
C MET A 11 2.82 11.82 -8.27
N LYS A 12 1.97 11.03 -8.91
CA LYS A 12 0.62 10.81 -8.42
C LYS A 12 0.64 10.29 -6.99
N ASN A 13 -0.12 10.95 -6.12
CA ASN A 13 -0.23 10.58 -4.72
C ASN A 13 -1.25 9.45 -4.54
N VAL A 14 -1.03 8.67 -3.49
CA VAL A 14 -2.03 7.67 -3.08
C VAL A 14 -3.09 8.35 -2.26
N ILE A 15 -4.27 7.73 -2.19
CA ILE A 15 -5.44 8.27 -1.50
C ILE A 15 -5.85 7.33 -0.38
N PRO A 16 -6.13 7.84 0.82
CA PRO A 16 -6.62 6.99 1.91
C PRO A 16 -7.82 6.16 1.51
N GLY A 17 -7.81 4.89 1.88
CA GLY A 17 -8.87 3.96 1.53
C GLY A 17 -8.60 3.17 0.27
N GLU A 18 -7.62 3.55 -0.53
CA GLU A 18 -7.24 2.76 -1.70
C GLU A 18 -6.66 1.42 -1.27
N VAL A 19 -6.99 0.38 -2.01
CA VAL A 19 -6.51 -0.98 -1.76
C VAL A 19 -5.61 -1.38 -2.91
N TYR A 20 -4.44 -1.90 -2.55
CA TYR A 20 -3.42 -2.33 -3.51
C TYR A 20 -3.13 -3.81 -3.34
N ALA A 21 -2.89 -4.48 -4.47
CA ALA A 21 -2.42 -5.86 -4.49
C ALA A 21 -0.90 -5.87 -4.54
N ILE A 22 -0.31 -6.69 -3.68
CA ILE A 22 1.14 -6.81 -3.52
C ILE A 22 1.57 -8.15 -4.09
N PRO A 23 2.35 -8.18 -5.19
CA PRO A 23 2.74 -9.44 -5.80
C PRO A 23 3.68 -10.25 -4.91
N LEU A 24 3.43 -11.55 -4.81
CA LEU A 24 4.21 -12.44 -3.99
C LEU A 24 5.20 -13.29 -4.82
N PHE A 25 5.31 -12.99 -6.10
CA PHE A 25 6.07 -13.82 -7.05
C PHE A 25 7.20 -13.08 -7.79
N LEU A 26 7.49 -11.83 -7.38
CA LEU A 26 8.52 -11.02 -8.05
C LEU A 26 9.83 -10.99 -7.27
N THR A 27 10.15 -12.08 -6.59
CA THR A 27 11.32 -12.12 -5.71
C THR A 27 12.65 -12.01 -6.45
N ASP A 28 12.69 -12.45 -7.72
CA ASP A 28 13.93 -12.45 -8.49
C ASP A 28 14.10 -11.21 -9.36
N ILE A 29 13.16 -10.27 -9.28
CA ILE A 29 13.20 -9.07 -10.10
C ILE A 29 13.76 -7.91 -9.29
N HIS A 30 14.77 -7.26 -9.86
CA HIS A 30 15.40 -6.12 -9.18
C HIS A 30 14.35 -5.07 -8.79
N PRO A 31 14.43 -4.52 -7.55
CA PRO A 31 13.42 -3.58 -7.08
C PRO A 31 13.19 -2.35 -7.95
N MET A 32 14.20 -1.93 -8.69
CA MET A 32 14.08 -0.75 -9.56
C MET A 32 13.49 -1.07 -10.93
N THR A 33 13.22 -2.34 -11.23
CA THR A 33 12.66 -2.75 -12.51
C THR A 33 11.17 -2.43 -12.53
N ARG A 34 10.73 -1.74 -13.59
CA ARG A 34 9.32 -1.45 -13.78
C ARG A 34 8.59 -2.73 -14.21
N VAL A 35 7.41 -2.93 -13.65
CA VAL A 35 6.59 -4.12 -13.92
C VAL A 35 5.32 -3.70 -14.64
N SER A 36 4.97 -4.42 -15.71
CA SER A 36 3.76 -4.14 -16.47
C SER A 36 2.61 -5.03 -15.99
N LEU A 37 1.39 -4.64 -16.35
CA LEU A 37 0.21 -5.40 -15.93
C LEU A 37 0.23 -6.83 -16.45
N LYS A 38 0.74 -7.06 -17.64
CA LYS A 38 0.79 -8.42 -18.20
C LYS A 38 1.66 -9.35 -17.37
N ASP A 39 2.66 -8.79 -16.68
CA ASP A 39 3.55 -9.58 -15.83
C ASP A 39 2.85 -10.03 -14.53
N LEU A 40 1.71 -9.43 -14.23
CA LEU A 40 0.97 -9.67 -12.99
C LEU A 40 -0.28 -10.52 -13.18
N ARG A 41 -0.60 -10.88 -14.42
CA ARG A 41 -1.80 -11.67 -14.71
C ARG A 41 -1.49 -13.15 -14.79
N GLY A 42 -2.47 -13.96 -14.40
CA GLY A 42 -2.37 -15.41 -14.45
C GLY A 42 -2.96 -16.02 -13.20
N ASP A 43 -3.56 -17.19 -13.34
CA ASP A 43 -4.20 -17.86 -12.21
C ASP A 43 -3.20 -18.29 -11.14
N ASP A 44 -1.95 -18.46 -11.55
CA ASP A 44 -0.86 -18.84 -10.65
C ASP A 44 -0.24 -17.63 -9.93
N LYS A 45 -0.65 -16.43 -10.29
CA LYS A 45 -0.10 -15.21 -9.70
C LYS A 45 -0.87 -14.85 -8.44
N LYS A 46 -0.20 -14.87 -7.31
CA LYS A 46 -0.83 -14.61 -6.02
C LYS A 46 -0.35 -13.29 -5.43
N PHE A 47 -1.25 -12.64 -4.72
CA PHE A 47 -1.02 -11.34 -4.13
C PHE A 47 -1.44 -11.31 -2.67
N ALA A 48 -0.74 -10.52 -1.88
CA ALA A 48 -1.26 -10.04 -0.61
C ALA A 48 -1.93 -8.69 -0.89
N TYR A 49 -2.54 -8.09 0.12
CA TYR A 49 -3.29 -6.84 -0.09
C TYR A 49 -3.03 -5.86 1.04
N CYS A 50 -3.07 -4.57 0.71
CA CYS A 50 -2.96 -3.52 1.71
C CYS A 50 -3.97 -2.42 1.43
N ARG A 51 -4.28 -1.64 2.46
CA ARG A 51 -5.11 -0.43 2.35
C ARG A 51 -4.27 0.75 2.77
N ILE A 52 -4.35 1.83 1.99
CA ILE A 52 -3.67 3.08 2.33
C ILE A 52 -4.42 3.76 3.47
N ILE A 53 -3.71 4.07 4.55
CA ILE A 53 -4.30 4.81 5.66
C ILE A 53 -4.01 6.29 5.50
N GLU A 54 -2.75 6.63 5.19
CA GLU A 54 -2.33 8.02 5.13
C GLU A 54 -1.09 8.17 4.26
N ASP A 55 -1.07 9.17 3.40
CA ASP A 55 0.12 9.56 2.65
C ASP A 55 0.81 10.64 3.46
N ARG A 56 1.98 10.32 3.99
CA ARG A 56 2.72 11.22 4.87
C ARG A 56 3.82 11.98 4.12
N GLY A 57 3.74 12.02 2.80
CA GLY A 57 4.72 12.72 1.98
C GLY A 57 6.12 12.14 2.15
N SER A 58 7.07 12.97 2.55
CA SER A 58 8.44 12.51 2.73
C SER A 58 8.57 11.50 3.87
N GLY A 59 7.57 11.42 4.74
CA GLY A 59 7.54 10.45 5.83
C GLY A 59 7.08 9.06 5.41
N GLY A 60 6.77 8.87 4.14
CA GLY A 60 6.33 7.58 3.62
C GLY A 60 4.82 7.44 3.59
N ILE A 61 4.37 6.21 3.37
CA ILE A 61 2.94 5.90 3.27
C ILE A 61 2.58 4.93 4.38
N LEU A 62 1.59 5.31 5.19
CA LEU A 62 1.09 4.45 6.25
C LEU A 62 0.06 3.50 5.67
N VAL A 63 0.30 2.20 5.81
CA VAL A 63 -0.57 1.17 5.26
C VAL A 63 -0.86 0.08 6.28
N GLU A 64 -1.95 -0.64 6.07
CA GLU A 64 -2.23 -1.86 6.79
C GLU A 64 -2.30 -3.01 5.80
N VAL A 65 -1.65 -4.13 6.14
CA VAL A 65 -1.59 -5.31 5.29
C VAL A 65 -2.56 -6.34 5.85
N PHE A 66 -3.34 -6.97 4.96
CA PHE A 66 -4.40 -7.88 5.36
C PHE A 66 -3.98 -9.33 5.30
N ASN A 67 -4.63 -10.16 6.09
CA ASN A 67 -4.38 -11.60 6.16
C ASN A 67 -5.18 -12.31 5.07
N LYS A 68 -4.82 -12.07 3.82
CA LYS A 68 -5.52 -12.63 2.67
C LYS A 68 -4.56 -12.76 1.49
N VAL A 69 -4.66 -13.88 0.78
CA VAL A 69 -3.91 -14.12 -0.45
C VAL A 69 -4.90 -14.44 -1.55
N GLY A 70 -4.73 -13.87 -2.71
CA GLY A 70 -5.63 -14.10 -3.83
C GLY A 70 -5.11 -13.50 -5.12
N THR A 71 -6.02 -13.24 -6.05
CA THR A 71 -5.69 -12.70 -7.37
C THR A 71 -6.06 -11.22 -7.45
N LEU A 72 -5.88 -10.62 -8.64
CA LEU A 72 -6.26 -9.22 -8.84
C LEU A 72 -7.77 -8.99 -8.89
N ASP A 73 -8.56 -10.06 -9.02
CA ASP A 73 -10.01 -9.97 -9.18
C ASP A 73 -10.78 -10.01 -7.87
N ILE A 74 -10.10 -9.96 -6.75
CA ILE A 74 -10.75 -10.01 -5.43
C ILE A 74 -11.55 -8.74 -5.16
N SER A 75 -12.63 -8.86 -4.39
CA SER A 75 -13.41 -7.68 -3.99
C SER A 75 -12.76 -6.98 -2.82
N ILE A 76 -13.00 -5.67 -2.73
CA ILE A 76 -12.50 -4.87 -1.62
C ILE A 76 -13.05 -5.37 -0.29
N GLU A 77 -14.32 -5.73 -0.26
CA GLU A 77 -14.98 -6.23 0.95
C GLU A 77 -14.30 -7.49 1.47
N GLU A 78 -13.98 -8.39 0.57
CA GLU A 78 -13.34 -9.65 0.96
C GLU A 78 -11.96 -9.40 1.56
N VAL A 79 -11.22 -8.45 1.00
CA VAL A 79 -9.90 -8.09 1.52
C VAL A 79 -10.03 -7.52 2.92
N VAL A 80 -10.90 -6.52 3.09
CA VAL A 80 -11.03 -5.81 4.37
C VAL A 80 -11.52 -6.73 5.49
N GLU A 81 -12.43 -7.64 5.16
CA GLU A 81 -12.97 -8.57 6.14
C GLU A 81 -11.95 -9.58 6.66
N SER A 82 -10.84 -9.74 5.96
CA SER A 82 -9.84 -10.72 6.35
C SER A 82 -9.00 -10.30 7.56
N MET A 83 -9.12 -9.06 7.99
CA MET A 83 -8.40 -8.50 9.13
C MET A 83 -6.90 -8.30 8.85
N ARG A 84 -6.25 -7.53 9.70
CA ARG A 84 -4.83 -7.23 9.57
C ARG A 84 -3.97 -8.47 9.79
N LEU A 85 -2.89 -8.56 9.03
CA LEU A 85 -1.87 -9.59 9.22
C LEU A 85 -0.93 -9.20 10.37
N PHE A 86 -0.62 -7.92 10.47
CA PHE A 86 0.24 -7.36 11.52
C PHE A 86 -0.10 -5.87 11.68
N PRO A 87 0.45 -5.19 12.71
CA PRO A 87 0.18 -3.77 12.91
C PRO A 87 0.60 -2.93 11.71
N PRO A 88 -0.06 -1.78 11.49
CA PRO A 88 0.26 -0.91 10.35
C PRO A 88 1.73 -0.54 10.28
N VAL A 89 2.21 -0.36 9.06
CA VAL A 89 3.62 -0.06 8.79
C VAL A 89 3.74 1.13 7.83
N ILE A 90 4.92 1.73 7.82
CA ILE A 90 5.26 2.78 6.88
C ILE A 90 6.07 2.15 5.75
N ILE A 91 5.71 2.47 4.52
CA ILE A 91 6.43 2.00 3.34
C ILE A 91 6.85 3.17 2.47
N THR A 92 7.80 2.93 1.57
CA THR A 92 8.14 3.88 0.53
C THR A 92 7.18 3.69 -0.65
N PRO A 93 7.02 4.70 -1.51
CA PRO A 93 6.14 4.55 -2.67
C PRO A 93 6.76 3.77 -3.84
N LEU A 94 7.95 3.22 -3.67
CA LEU A 94 8.67 2.58 -4.76
C LEU A 94 7.89 1.48 -5.45
N GLY A 95 7.27 0.58 -4.69
CA GLY A 95 6.50 -0.52 -5.26
C GLY A 95 5.35 -0.04 -6.13
N ILE A 96 4.68 1.01 -5.70
CA ILE A 96 3.58 1.59 -6.44
C ILE A 96 4.09 2.28 -7.70
N ARG A 97 5.16 3.06 -7.59
CA ARG A 97 5.73 3.77 -8.72
C ARG A 97 6.26 2.85 -9.81
N LYS A 98 6.79 1.71 -9.44
CA LYS A 98 7.34 0.75 -10.41
C LYS A 98 6.29 -0.24 -10.91
N GLY A 99 5.03 -0.06 -10.54
CA GLY A 99 3.95 -0.90 -11.02
C GLY A 99 3.89 -2.27 -10.36
N ARG A 100 4.66 -2.51 -9.33
CA ARG A 100 4.64 -3.79 -8.60
C ARG A 100 3.37 -3.96 -7.78
N TRP A 101 2.99 -2.90 -7.09
CA TRP A 101 1.77 -2.88 -6.31
C TRP A 101 0.68 -2.24 -7.16
N ARG A 102 -0.41 -2.95 -7.35
CA ARG A 102 -1.50 -2.50 -8.22
C ARG A 102 -2.74 -2.12 -7.44
N ARG A 103 -3.27 -0.96 -7.77
CA ARG A 103 -4.52 -0.51 -7.19
C ARG A 103 -5.65 -1.38 -7.71
N ILE A 104 -6.40 -2.01 -6.80
CA ILE A 104 -7.57 -2.81 -7.19
C ILE A 104 -8.87 -2.09 -6.94
N GLY A 105 -8.85 -1.01 -6.15
CA GLY A 105 -10.03 -0.22 -5.90
C GLY A 105 -9.85 0.68 -4.72
N LYS A 106 -10.95 1.24 -4.24
CA LYS A 106 -10.98 2.13 -3.09
C LYS A 106 -12.19 1.80 -2.25
N GLN A 107 -12.03 1.74 -0.95
CA GLN A 107 -13.15 1.53 -0.04
C GLN A 107 -14.00 2.79 -0.01
N GLU A 108 -15.30 2.63 -0.25
CA GLU A 108 -16.24 3.74 -0.20
C GLU A 108 -16.40 4.21 1.23
N ASN A 109 -16.45 5.54 1.38
CA ASN A 109 -16.66 6.16 2.69
C ASN A 109 -15.63 5.76 3.74
N TYR A 110 -14.39 5.51 3.30
CA TYR A 110 -13.32 5.15 4.21
C TYR A 110 -13.09 6.24 5.25
N ASN A 111 -13.04 5.84 6.52
CA ASN A 111 -12.74 6.73 7.64
C ASN A 111 -11.64 6.08 8.45
N LYS A 112 -10.45 6.71 8.49
CA LYS A 112 -9.30 6.07 9.09
C LYS A 112 -9.46 5.80 10.60
N GLU A 113 -10.23 6.61 11.32
CA GLU A 113 -10.50 6.34 12.74
C GLU A 113 -11.36 5.11 12.93
N GLN A 114 -12.46 5.02 12.18
CA GLN A 114 -13.40 3.92 12.34
C GLN A 114 -12.89 2.64 11.70
N ASP A 115 -12.30 2.74 10.53
CA ASP A 115 -11.93 1.56 9.74
C ASP A 115 -10.54 1.05 10.03
N SER A 116 -9.64 1.92 10.48
CA SER A 116 -8.23 1.55 10.71
C SER A 116 -7.76 1.87 12.12
N MET A 117 -8.64 2.38 12.96
CA MET A 117 -8.31 2.72 14.36
C MET A 117 -7.07 3.60 14.43
N TYR A 118 -7.09 4.68 13.67
CA TYR A 118 -5.93 5.55 13.47
C TYR A 118 -5.31 6.02 14.79
N SER A 119 -6.13 6.43 15.76
CA SER A 119 -5.63 6.93 17.05
C SER A 119 -4.86 5.88 17.82
N ASP A 120 -5.12 4.61 17.57
CA ASP A 120 -4.46 3.51 18.26
C ASP A 120 -3.18 3.06 17.58
N ILE A 121 -2.89 3.60 16.39
CA ILE A 121 -1.68 3.22 15.67
C ILE A 121 -0.48 3.86 16.34
N THR A 122 0.52 3.05 16.64
CA THR A 122 1.75 3.51 17.24
C THR A 122 2.92 3.02 16.39
N LEU A 123 3.80 3.94 16.04
CA LEU A 123 4.99 3.62 15.27
C LEU A 123 6.21 3.94 16.09
N VAL A 124 7.17 3.03 16.10
CA VAL A 124 8.43 3.22 16.79
C VAL A 124 9.53 3.28 15.74
N SER A 125 10.34 4.31 15.80
CA SER A 125 11.43 4.51 14.86
C SER A 125 12.67 4.93 15.63
N GLY A 126 13.84 4.51 15.14
CA GLY A 126 15.08 4.89 15.76
C GLY A 126 16.13 3.82 15.66
N ALA A 127 17.22 4.04 16.38
CA ALA A 127 18.33 3.11 16.43
C ALA A 127 18.64 2.81 17.90
N GLU A 128 19.53 1.88 18.12
CA GLU A 128 19.92 1.49 19.47
C GLU A 128 20.25 2.73 20.30
N GLY A 129 19.57 2.85 21.46
CA GLY A 129 19.74 3.98 22.34
C GLY A 129 18.87 5.18 22.06
N PHE A 130 18.20 5.21 20.91
CA PHE A 130 17.31 6.31 20.52
C PHE A 130 16.08 5.76 19.84
N TYR A 131 14.89 6.07 20.41
CA TYR A 131 13.62 5.65 19.83
C TYR A 131 12.65 6.80 19.81
N PHE A 132 11.95 6.94 18.71
CA PHE A 132 10.90 7.93 18.53
C PHE A 132 9.57 7.20 18.48
N LEU A 133 8.59 7.76 19.19
CA LEU A 133 7.25 7.20 19.23
C LEU A 133 6.31 8.13 18.52
N TRP A 134 5.54 7.59 17.57
CA TRP A 134 4.51 8.34 16.87
C TRP A 134 3.16 7.69 17.13
N ARG A 135 2.14 8.51 17.28
CA ARG A 135 0.76 8.05 17.44
C ARG A 135 -0.13 8.79 16.47
N GLY A 136 -1.23 8.09 16.05
CA GLY A 136 -2.19 8.65 15.13
C GLY A 136 -3.18 9.62 15.74
N ALA A 137 -3.14 9.80 17.02
CA ALA A 137 -4.09 10.69 17.69
C ALA A 137 -3.81 12.16 17.42
#